data_9229283702ac6c0b10af4d51ae139ca9
#
_entry.id   9229283702ac6c0b10af4d51ae139ca9
#
_cell.length_a   1.000
_cell.length_b   1.000
_cell.length_c   1.000
_cell.angle_alpha   90.00
_cell.angle_beta   90.00
_cell.angle_gamma   90.00
#
_symmetry.space_group_name_H-M   'P 1'
#
loop_
_entity.id
_entity.type
_entity.pdbx_description
1 polymer ?
#
loop_
_entity_poly.entity_id
_entity_poly.type
_entity_poly.pdbx_seq_one_letter_code
_entity_poly.pdbx_strand_id
1 'polypeptide(L)'
;LTLAMTGIGLAHFISIEMVSIWIGLYILFYWQQFFKKEVLWALAKAAGLTLLWLAFYLLPVAEQMKNQVFKVTSNPLTYISERSYPIVSLFINSLKSSVFHAKTANLGTLLFVGLVVAVVSLASKKIQNKRFIGLTLVLLLMVTTLFPWHLLNHTPLNTIQFPWRFLGILSVMLAFFIAQDEWGVFRKSWTMALLVFLAVSNLGIYQYQSIQSQQGRLLTKAEYEQPAPFYIGAGHEYLPDEINYQELLKQKKRPLDYSAEQVTITNVRMPYGKISFDYQVVKQSAKVTVPFIYYLGYQATIQMKNQTGAKKMSLTNQGGLAALSLSGTGHVDIRYQRTKVQKIGTMITLLSVGGFGFSRFLQQKKKHKIKEQR
;
A
#
# COMPACT_ATOMS: atom_id res chain seq x y z
N LEU A 1 -2.96 19.99 -2.83
CA LEU A 1 -3.06 18.90 -1.86
C LEU A 1 -3.68 17.65 -2.49
N THR A 2 -4.87 17.71 -3.11
CA THR A 2 -5.56 16.57 -3.72
C THR A 2 -4.67 15.78 -4.67
N LEU A 3 -4.01 16.42 -5.64
CA LEU A 3 -3.11 15.74 -6.59
C LEU A 3 -1.98 14.99 -5.87
N ALA A 4 -1.33 15.63 -4.90
CA ALA A 4 -0.25 15.03 -4.14
C ALA A 4 -0.74 13.82 -3.33
N MET A 5 -1.84 13.96 -2.59
CA MET A 5 -2.41 12.87 -1.79
C MET A 5 -2.90 11.71 -2.65
N THR A 6 -3.54 12.00 -3.80
CA THR A 6 -3.93 10.94 -4.75
C THR A 6 -2.71 10.21 -5.30
N GLY A 7 -1.67 10.96 -5.72
CA GLY A 7 -0.42 10.36 -6.20
C GLY A 7 0.25 9.46 -5.17
N ILE A 8 0.31 9.90 -3.92
CA ILE A 8 0.83 9.11 -2.79
C ILE A 8 -0.01 7.85 -2.58
N GLY A 9 -1.35 7.98 -2.58
CA GLY A 9 -2.26 6.86 -2.38
C GLY A 9 -2.18 5.81 -3.49
N LEU A 10 -1.94 6.23 -4.74
CA LEU A 10 -1.74 5.33 -5.88
C LEU A 10 -0.37 4.66 -5.87
N ALA A 11 0.65 5.36 -5.38
CA ALA A 11 1.99 4.79 -5.27
C ALA A 11 2.08 3.76 -4.14
N HIS A 12 1.53 4.07 -2.96
CA HIS A 12 1.58 3.18 -1.81
C HIS A 12 0.52 3.58 -0.77
N PHE A 13 -0.47 2.72 -0.56
CA PHE A 13 -1.62 3.03 0.30
C PHE A 13 -1.24 3.40 1.75
N ILE A 14 -0.30 2.69 2.36
CA ILE A 14 0.13 2.99 3.73
C ILE A 14 0.79 4.37 3.82
N SER A 15 1.43 4.84 2.76
CA SER A 15 2.05 6.17 2.74
C SER A 15 1.03 7.30 2.83
N ILE A 16 -0.19 7.13 2.30
CA ILE A 16 -1.24 8.16 2.45
C ILE A 16 -1.69 8.27 3.91
N GLU A 17 -1.77 7.14 4.63
CA GLU A 17 -2.09 7.10 6.06
C GLU A 17 -1.03 7.87 6.86
N MET A 18 0.25 7.56 6.64
CA MET A 18 1.37 8.22 7.33
C MET A 18 1.46 9.72 7.05
N VAL A 19 1.28 10.12 5.77
CA VAL A 19 1.27 11.54 5.39
C VAL A 19 0.03 12.24 5.97
N SER A 20 -1.10 11.56 6.08
CA SER A 20 -2.29 12.11 6.74
C SER A 20 -2.08 12.35 8.23
N ILE A 21 -1.40 11.42 8.93
CA ILE A 21 -0.98 11.61 10.34
C ILE A 21 -0.05 12.83 10.45
N TRP A 22 0.95 12.92 9.58
CA TRP A 22 1.85 14.06 9.55
C TRP A 22 1.13 15.38 9.29
N ILE A 23 0.18 15.44 8.35
CA ILE A 23 -0.66 16.63 8.10
C ILE A 23 -1.48 16.97 9.35
N GLY A 24 -2.05 15.97 10.03
CA GLY A 24 -2.78 16.17 11.29
C GLY A 24 -1.90 16.80 12.37
N LEU A 25 -0.70 16.26 12.58
CA LEU A 25 0.28 16.83 13.51
C LEU A 25 0.69 18.25 13.08
N TYR A 26 0.91 18.49 11.80
CA TYR A 26 1.24 19.81 11.28
C TYR A 26 0.13 20.82 11.57
N ILE A 27 -1.13 20.44 11.36
CA ILE A 27 -2.29 21.28 11.70
C ILE A 27 -2.33 21.57 13.21
N LEU A 28 -2.04 20.60 14.06
CA LEU A 28 -1.99 20.80 15.52
C LEU A 28 -0.89 21.77 15.93
N PHE A 29 0.33 21.64 15.38
CA PHE A 29 1.44 22.54 15.69
C PHE A 29 1.20 23.99 15.20
N TYR A 30 0.45 24.14 14.12
CA TYR A 30 0.13 25.43 13.51
C TYR A 30 -1.37 25.77 13.58
N TRP A 31 -2.07 25.27 14.60
CA TRP A 31 -3.52 25.33 14.73
C TRP A 31 -4.12 26.70 14.50
N GLN A 32 -3.47 27.78 14.98
CA GLN A 32 -3.91 29.17 14.80
C GLN A 32 -4.06 29.57 13.31
N GLN A 33 -3.30 28.95 12.41
CA GLN A 33 -3.37 29.21 10.97
C GLN A 33 -4.43 28.35 10.29
N PHE A 34 -4.66 27.14 10.80
CA PHE A 34 -5.51 26.13 10.15
C PHE A 34 -6.96 26.13 10.65
N PHE A 35 -7.25 26.57 11.88
CA PHE A 35 -8.61 26.62 12.42
C PHE A 35 -9.42 27.83 11.96
N LYS A 36 -9.18 28.29 10.71
CA LYS A 36 -10.00 29.24 9.98
C LYS A 36 -11.00 28.50 9.12
N LYS A 37 -12.25 28.93 9.10
CA LYS A 37 -13.34 28.27 8.38
C LYS A 37 -13.00 28.00 6.91
N GLU A 38 -12.38 28.96 6.24
CA GLU A 38 -11.99 28.86 4.82
C GLU A 38 -10.94 27.77 4.59
N VAL A 39 -9.96 27.66 5.51
CA VAL A 39 -8.88 26.65 5.45
C VAL A 39 -9.44 25.25 5.72
N LEU A 40 -10.27 25.11 6.75
CA LEU A 40 -10.93 23.84 7.07
C LEU A 40 -11.80 23.36 5.90
N TRP A 41 -12.56 24.25 5.27
CA TRP A 41 -13.34 23.92 4.06
C TRP A 41 -12.46 23.52 2.88
N ALA A 42 -11.32 24.20 2.69
CA ALA A 42 -10.37 23.83 1.64
C ALA A 42 -9.76 22.45 1.88
N LEU A 43 -9.40 22.14 3.14
CA LEU A 43 -8.90 20.82 3.54
C LEU A 43 -9.97 19.73 3.35
N ALA A 44 -11.20 19.97 3.80
CA ALA A 44 -12.31 19.04 3.64
C ALA A 44 -12.60 18.74 2.16
N LYS A 45 -12.62 19.78 1.31
CA LYS A 45 -12.77 19.62 -0.15
C LYS A 45 -11.62 18.82 -0.74
N ALA A 46 -10.38 19.08 -0.33
CA ALA A 46 -9.21 18.35 -0.81
C ALA A 46 -9.26 16.87 -0.39
N ALA A 47 -9.63 16.58 0.85
CA ALA A 47 -9.79 15.23 1.35
C ALA A 47 -10.91 14.48 0.61
N GLY A 48 -12.10 15.10 0.49
CA GLY A 48 -13.23 14.53 -0.23
C GLY A 48 -12.90 14.24 -1.69
N LEU A 49 -12.25 15.17 -2.38
CA LEU A 49 -11.83 14.98 -3.77
C LEU A 49 -10.76 13.89 -3.91
N THR A 50 -9.85 13.76 -2.96
CA THR A 50 -8.86 12.66 -2.92
C THR A 50 -9.57 11.32 -2.79
N LEU A 51 -10.54 11.19 -1.89
CA LEU A 51 -11.35 9.96 -1.73
C LEU A 51 -12.12 9.61 -3.00
N LEU A 52 -12.73 10.60 -3.67
CA LEU A 52 -13.43 10.38 -4.94
C LEU A 52 -12.47 9.92 -6.05
N TRP A 53 -11.26 10.47 -6.12
CA TRP A 53 -10.26 10.08 -7.12
C TRP A 53 -9.66 8.70 -6.86
N LEU A 54 -9.63 8.26 -5.60
CA LEU A 54 -9.20 6.93 -5.20
C LEU A 54 -10.35 5.91 -5.13
N ALA A 55 -11.60 6.30 -5.43
CA ALA A 55 -12.77 5.44 -5.27
C ALA A 55 -12.68 4.13 -6.07
N PHE A 56 -12.06 4.15 -7.27
CA PHE A 56 -11.85 2.96 -8.10
C PHE A 56 -10.97 1.89 -7.42
N TYR A 57 -10.16 2.28 -6.44
CA TYR A 57 -9.30 1.42 -5.65
C TYR A 57 -9.90 1.13 -4.27
N LEU A 58 -10.35 2.15 -3.54
CA LEU A 58 -10.83 2.02 -2.16
C LEU A 58 -12.11 1.21 -2.04
N LEU A 59 -13.08 1.43 -2.94
CA LEU A 59 -14.37 0.73 -2.88
C LEU A 59 -14.23 -0.78 -3.13
N PRO A 60 -13.46 -1.25 -4.14
CA PRO A 60 -13.18 -2.68 -4.32
C PRO A 60 -12.46 -3.31 -3.12
N VAL A 61 -11.49 -2.63 -2.52
CA VAL A 61 -10.79 -3.13 -1.32
C VAL A 61 -11.78 -3.30 -0.17
N ALA A 62 -12.60 -2.29 0.10
CA ALA A 62 -13.62 -2.35 1.14
C ALA A 62 -14.66 -3.45 0.88
N GLU A 63 -15.07 -3.65 -0.39
CA GLU A 63 -15.97 -4.74 -0.79
C GLU A 63 -15.37 -6.11 -0.47
N GLN A 64 -14.10 -6.35 -0.82
CA GLN A 64 -13.42 -7.61 -0.55
C GLN A 64 -13.25 -7.86 0.95
N MET A 65 -12.80 -6.85 1.70
CA MET A 65 -12.60 -6.96 3.15
C MET A 65 -13.89 -7.17 3.94
N LYS A 66 -15.03 -6.67 3.42
CA LYS A 66 -16.35 -6.94 4.01
C LYS A 66 -16.84 -8.36 3.74
N ASN A 67 -16.44 -8.94 2.60
CA ASN A 67 -16.93 -10.25 2.15
C ASN A 67 -16.24 -11.42 2.84
N GLN A 68 -14.97 -11.28 3.21
CA GLN A 68 -14.17 -12.34 3.82
C GLN A 68 -13.06 -11.80 4.72
N VAL A 69 -12.57 -12.63 5.60
CA VAL A 69 -11.45 -12.33 6.47
C VAL A 69 -10.14 -12.66 5.73
N PHE A 70 -9.21 -11.72 5.73
CA PHE A 70 -7.87 -11.91 5.17
C PHE A 70 -6.85 -12.09 6.28
N LYS A 71 -5.75 -12.80 6.01
CA LYS A 71 -4.68 -13.03 6.99
C LYS A 71 -4.10 -11.73 7.56
N VAL A 72 -4.06 -10.67 6.78
CA VAL A 72 -3.62 -9.34 7.25
C VAL A 72 -4.47 -8.80 8.41
N THR A 73 -5.75 -9.20 8.50
CA THR A 73 -6.66 -8.73 9.54
C THR A 73 -6.82 -9.71 10.69
N SER A 74 -6.79 -11.03 10.43
CA SER A 74 -6.93 -12.07 11.44
C SER A 74 -5.64 -12.36 12.20
N ASN A 75 -4.53 -12.38 11.49
CA ASN A 75 -3.21 -12.68 12.03
C ASN A 75 -2.16 -11.76 11.42
N PRO A 76 -2.05 -10.51 11.92
CA PRO A 76 -1.08 -9.57 11.38
C PRO A 76 0.33 -10.12 11.55
N LEU A 77 1.17 -9.95 10.52
CA LEU A 77 2.57 -10.40 10.49
C LEU A 77 3.36 -9.93 11.70
N THR A 78 3.02 -8.76 12.22
CA THR A 78 3.68 -8.12 13.35
C THR A 78 2.81 -6.99 13.88
N TYR A 79 2.92 -6.75 15.16
CA TYR A 79 2.37 -5.54 15.74
C TYR A 79 3.32 -4.36 15.51
N ILE A 80 2.76 -3.17 15.34
CA ILE A 80 3.54 -1.93 15.10
C ILE A 80 4.54 -1.67 16.23
N SER A 81 4.20 -2.00 17.48
CA SER A 81 5.08 -1.86 18.64
C SER A 81 6.34 -2.73 18.58
N GLU A 82 6.26 -3.90 17.93
CA GLU A 82 7.38 -4.86 17.84
C GLU A 82 8.46 -4.43 16.84
N ARG A 83 8.15 -3.47 15.99
CA ARG A 83 9.00 -3.01 14.89
C ARG A 83 9.51 -1.59 15.06
N SER A 84 9.32 -1.01 16.23
CA SER A 84 9.94 0.25 16.61
C SER A 84 11.40 0.03 17.05
N TYR A 85 12.22 1.05 16.90
CA TYR A 85 13.66 0.96 17.19
C TYR A 85 14.03 1.68 18.49
N PRO A 86 14.94 1.12 19.31
CA PRO A 86 15.54 1.90 20.39
C PRO A 86 16.23 3.14 19.82
N ILE A 87 16.02 4.29 20.45
CA ILE A 87 16.57 5.57 19.96
C ILE A 87 18.10 5.55 19.84
N VAL A 88 18.77 4.86 20.77
CA VAL A 88 20.22 4.69 20.75
C VAL A 88 20.67 3.91 19.52
N SER A 89 19.96 2.83 19.18
CA SER A 89 20.25 2.04 17.98
C SER A 89 20.07 2.86 16.70
N LEU A 90 19.01 3.68 16.65
CA LEU A 90 18.77 4.58 15.53
C LEU A 90 19.94 5.56 15.34
N PHE A 91 20.45 6.15 16.41
CA PHE A 91 21.57 7.09 16.37
C PHE A 91 22.88 6.42 15.97
N ILE A 92 23.23 5.28 16.59
CA ILE A 92 24.42 4.51 16.24
C ILE A 92 24.38 4.08 14.76
N ASN A 93 23.25 3.57 14.29
CA ASN A 93 23.09 3.16 12.90
C ASN A 93 23.20 4.35 11.93
N SER A 94 22.68 5.52 12.31
CA SER A 94 22.80 6.74 11.52
C SER A 94 24.26 7.20 11.40
N LEU A 95 25.02 7.14 12.48
CA LEU A 95 26.46 7.47 12.46
C LEU A 95 27.27 6.46 11.63
N LYS A 96 26.97 5.18 11.76
CA LYS A 96 27.66 4.11 11.01
C LYS A 96 27.30 4.09 9.53
N SER A 97 26.33 4.91 9.08
CA SER A 97 25.79 4.90 7.72
C SER A 97 25.41 3.50 7.24
N SER A 98 24.81 2.69 8.11
CA SER A 98 24.45 1.29 7.86
C SER A 98 23.29 1.19 6.86
N VAL A 99 23.47 1.76 5.68
CA VAL A 99 22.42 1.91 4.65
C VAL A 99 21.95 0.55 4.14
N PHE A 100 22.74 -0.52 4.28
CA PHE A 100 22.49 -1.80 3.62
C PHE A 100 22.10 -2.97 4.50
N HIS A 101 22.07 -2.81 5.79
CA HIS A 101 21.40 -3.82 6.59
C HIS A 101 19.90 -3.57 6.51
N ALA A 102 19.19 -4.36 5.73
CA ALA A 102 17.73 -4.32 5.55
C ALA A 102 16.94 -4.38 6.89
N LYS A 103 17.64 -4.67 8.00
CA LYS A 103 17.08 -4.74 9.35
C LYS A 103 17.31 -3.48 10.18
N THR A 104 18.11 -2.52 9.73
CA THR A 104 18.47 -1.32 10.51
C THR A 104 17.95 -0.06 9.85
N ALA A 105 16.87 0.47 10.38
CA ALA A 105 16.38 1.78 10.00
C ALA A 105 17.35 2.87 10.54
N ASN A 106 17.69 3.86 9.70
CA ASN A 106 18.55 4.97 10.09
C ASN A 106 18.30 6.20 9.21
N LEU A 107 18.82 7.36 9.65
CA LEU A 107 18.73 8.64 8.93
C LEU A 107 19.88 8.84 7.94
N GLY A 108 20.95 8.07 8.07
CA GLY A 108 22.23 8.39 7.47
C GLY A 108 22.94 9.56 8.17
N THR A 109 24.26 9.64 7.99
CA THR A 109 25.11 10.59 8.74
C THR A 109 24.73 12.04 8.47
N LEU A 110 24.40 12.39 7.22
CA LEU A 110 24.08 13.77 6.83
C LEU A 110 22.83 14.30 7.56
N LEU A 111 21.72 13.56 7.48
CA LEU A 111 20.48 13.99 8.13
C LEU A 111 20.55 13.89 9.65
N PHE A 112 21.38 12.98 10.18
CA PHE A 112 21.66 12.92 11.61
C PHE A 112 22.39 14.19 12.10
N VAL A 113 23.37 14.67 11.37
CA VAL A 113 24.01 15.98 11.66
C VAL A 113 22.98 17.10 11.61
N GLY A 114 22.11 17.12 10.59
CA GLY A 114 21.00 18.07 10.50
C GLY A 114 20.06 18.01 11.72
N LEU A 115 19.76 16.81 12.21
CA LEU A 115 18.97 16.61 13.44
C LEU A 115 19.68 17.17 14.67
N VAL A 116 20.97 16.91 14.85
CA VAL A 116 21.76 17.46 15.97
C VAL A 116 21.76 18.98 15.91
N VAL A 117 22.01 19.58 14.75
CA VAL A 117 21.93 21.04 14.57
C VAL A 117 20.54 21.56 14.90
N ALA A 118 19.47 20.88 14.47
CA ALA A 118 18.09 21.26 14.78
C ALA A 118 17.82 21.24 16.29
N VAL A 119 18.27 20.21 17.01
CA VAL A 119 18.09 20.09 18.47
C VAL A 119 18.85 21.20 19.21
N VAL A 120 20.14 21.39 18.87
CA VAL A 120 20.97 22.44 19.48
C VAL A 120 20.38 23.84 19.22
N SER A 121 19.79 24.03 18.04
CA SER A 121 19.18 25.30 17.65
C SER A 121 17.95 25.67 18.47
N LEU A 122 17.29 24.71 19.14
CA LEU A 122 16.15 25.01 20.04
C LEU A 122 16.54 25.94 21.19
N ALA A 123 17.78 25.87 21.67
CA ALA A 123 18.29 26.75 22.70
C ALA A 123 18.55 28.20 22.19
N SER A 124 18.62 28.39 20.87
CA SER A 124 18.88 29.69 20.28
C SER A 124 17.63 30.56 20.20
N LYS A 125 17.77 31.86 20.54
CA LYS A 125 16.73 32.85 20.33
C LYS A 125 16.58 33.29 18.87
N LYS A 126 17.60 33.03 18.03
CA LYS A 126 17.62 33.41 16.60
C LYS A 126 16.70 32.56 15.73
N ILE A 127 16.40 31.34 16.13
CA ILE A 127 15.57 30.42 15.37
C ILE A 127 14.09 30.79 15.47
N GLN A 128 13.49 31.10 14.35
CA GLN A 128 12.07 31.47 14.27
C GLN A 128 11.15 30.23 14.24
N ASN A 129 11.63 29.11 13.70
CA ASN A 129 10.80 27.96 13.37
C ASN A 129 10.86 26.80 14.38
N LYS A 130 10.88 27.12 15.70
CA LYS A 130 10.92 26.12 16.79
C LYS A 130 9.79 25.09 16.72
N ARG A 131 8.60 25.51 16.24
CA ARG A 131 7.45 24.60 16.06
C ARG A 131 7.76 23.51 15.03
N PHE A 132 8.45 23.86 13.95
CA PHE A 132 8.84 22.89 12.91
C PHE A 132 9.82 21.85 13.46
N ILE A 133 10.79 22.29 14.28
CA ILE A 133 11.73 21.38 14.95
C ILE A 133 10.96 20.48 15.94
N GLY A 134 10.03 21.04 16.72
CA GLY A 134 9.18 20.27 17.62
C GLY A 134 8.40 19.18 16.91
N LEU A 135 7.79 19.48 15.76
CA LEU A 135 7.11 18.51 14.90
C LEU A 135 8.07 17.42 14.40
N THR A 136 9.29 17.81 13.99
CA THR A 136 10.35 16.88 13.57
C THR A 136 10.71 15.91 14.70
N LEU A 137 10.81 16.39 15.94
CA LEU A 137 11.10 15.56 17.11
C LEU A 137 9.93 14.62 17.47
N VAL A 138 8.69 15.06 17.31
CA VAL A 138 7.53 14.16 17.48
C VAL A 138 7.58 13.01 16.48
N LEU A 139 7.88 13.28 15.22
CA LEU A 139 8.05 12.21 14.22
C LEU A 139 9.23 11.29 14.56
N LEU A 140 10.33 11.83 15.06
CA LEU A 140 11.46 11.03 15.54
C LEU A 140 11.04 10.10 16.67
N LEU A 141 10.28 10.60 17.65
CA LEU A 141 9.74 9.77 18.74
C LEU A 141 8.85 8.64 18.20
N MET A 142 8.01 8.92 17.20
CA MET A 142 7.15 7.91 16.58
C MET A 142 7.92 6.80 15.89
N VAL A 143 9.17 7.00 15.47
CA VAL A 143 10.02 5.94 14.92
C VAL A 143 10.54 5.00 16.01
N THR A 144 10.58 5.48 17.25
CA THR A 144 11.29 4.81 18.36
C THR A 144 10.35 4.08 19.32
N THR A 145 10.93 3.23 20.16
CA THR A 145 10.24 2.54 21.26
C THR A 145 9.75 3.47 22.36
N LEU A 146 10.12 4.75 22.34
CA LEU A 146 9.62 5.76 23.28
C LEU A 146 8.17 6.16 23.02
N PHE A 147 7.68 5.99 21.77
CA PHE A 147 6.30 6.22 21.46
C PHE A 147 5.44 5.01 21.86
N PRO A 148 4.29 5.20 22.52
CA PRO A 148 3.51 4.12 23.10
C PRO A 148 2.69 3.34 22.02
N TRP A 149 3.35 2.80 21.01
CA TRP A 149 2.71 2.04 19.94
C TRP A 149 1.88 0.86 20.42
N HIS A 150 2.21 0.27 21.57
CA HIS A 150 1.46 -0.85 22.14
C HIS A 150 -0.02 -0.53 22.39
N LEU A 151 -0.36 0.73 22.65
CA LEU A 151 -1.75 1.17 22.79
C LEU A 151 -2.51 1.16 21.45
N LEU A 152 -1.80 1.12 20.33
CA LEU A 152 -2.34 1.21 18.99
C LEU A 152 -2.30 -0.11 18.22
N ASN A 153 -1.80 -1.20 18.82
CA ASN A 153 -1.67 -2.52 18.19
C ASN A 153 -3.01 -3.08 17.66
N HIS A 154 -4.11 -2.80 18.34
CA HIS A 154 -5.44 -3.29 17.96
C HIS A 154 -6.31 -2.23 17.29
N THR A 155 -5.71 -1.17 16.76
CA THR A 155 -6.38 -0.11 16.01
C THR A 155 -6.04 -0.21 14.52
N PRO A 156 -6.76 0.51 13.63
CA PRO A 156 -6.38 0.59 12.22
C PRO A 156 -4.93 1.07 11.98
N LEU A 157 -4.33 1.80 12.93
CA LEU A 157 -2.94 2.27 12.83
C LEU A 157 -1.91 1.12 12.82
N ASN A 158 -2.31 -0.10 13.23
CA ASN A 158 -1.45 -1.27 13.10
C ASN A 158 -1.14 -1.61 11.63
N THR A 159 -1.93 -1.12 10.67
CA THR A 159 -1.66 -1.28 9.23
C THR A 159 -0.34 -0.65 8.79
N ILE A 160 0.16 0.34 9.53
CA ILE A 160 1.48 0.94 9.32
C ILE A 160 2.59 -0.12 9.48
N GLN A 161 2.43 -1.11 10.37
CA GLN A 161 3.31 -2.23 10.68
C GLN A 161 4.73 -1.84 11.11
N PHE A 162 5.34 -0.85 10.45
CA PHE A 162 6.74 -0.47 10.61
C PHE A 162 6.89 1.03 10.88
N PRO A 163 7.06 1.46 12.15
CA PRO A 163 7.25 2.87 12.50
C PRO A 163 8.42 3.55 11.77
N TRP A 164 9.45 2.80 11.41
CA TRP A 164 10.61 3.34 10.68
C TRP A 164 10.24 3.95 9.31
N ARG A 165 9.06 3.64 8.77
CA ARG A 165 8.58 4.27 7.53
C ARG A 165 8.42 5.78 7.68
N PHE A 166 8.17 6.30 8.89
CA PHE A 166 8.15 7.74 9.15
C PHE A 166 9.51 8.41 8.95
N LEU A 167 10.63 7.65 8.88
CA LEU A 167 11.94 8.20 8.51
C LEU A 167 11.93 8.88 7.14
N GLY A 168 11.11 8.41 6.20
CA GLY A 168 10.95 9.05 4.89
C GLY A 168 10.44 10.49 5.02
N ILE A 169 9.40 10.71 5.83
CA ILE A 169 8.84 12.05 6.08
C ILE A 169 9.85 12.88 6.89
N LEU A 170 10.44 12.29 7.92
CA LEU A 170 11.46 12.92 8.76
C LEU A 170 12.66 13.38 7.94
N SER A 171 13.09 12.58 6.97
CA SER A 171 14.20 12.92 6.06
C SER A 171 13.90 14.16 5.23
N VAL A 172 12.67 14.28 4.70
CA VAL A 172 12.23 15.47 3.95
C VAL A 172 12.22 16.70 4.85
N MET A 173 11.74 16.58 6.09
CA MET A 173 11.71 17.68 7.04
C MET A 173 13.12 18.15 7.43
N LEU A 174 14.02 17.20 7.68
CA LEU A 174 15.42 17.54 8.00
C LEU A 174 16.15 18.17 6.81
N ALA A 175 15.92 17.66 5.59
CA ALA A 175 16.46 18.27 4.37
C ALA A 175 15.97 19.72 4.19
N PHE A 176 14.67 19.94 4.46
CA PHE A 176 14.10 21.29 4.42
C PHE A 176 14.72 22.21 5.49
N PHE A 177 14.90 21.69 6.72
CA PHE A 177 15.59 22.44 7.79
C PHE A 177 17.03 22.81 7.41
N ILE A 178 17.78 21.87 6.83
CA ILE A 178 19.15 22.09 6.35
C ILE A 178 19.15 23.15 5.23
N ALA A 179 18.18 23.10 4.31
CA ALA A 179 18.07 24.05 3.20
C ALA A 179 17.71 25.48 3.66
N GLN A 180 16.94 25.64 4.74
CA GLN A 180 16.64 26.96 5.32
C GLN A 180 17.85 27.61 5.94
N ASP A 181 18.70 26.83 6.59
CA ASP A 181 19.98 27.25 7.19
C ASP A 181 19.95 28.59 7.92
N GLU A 182 19.04 28.75 8.88
CA GLU A 182 18.87 29.99 9.65
C GLU A 182 20.14 30.42 10.41
N TRP A 183 21.05 29.47 10.65
CA TRP A 183 22.34 29.72 11.32
C TRP A 183 23.51 29.99 10.38
N GLY A 184 23.32 29.80 9.08
CA GLY A 184 24.40 29.92 8.10
C GLY A 184 25.50 28.86 8.24
N VAL A 185 25.19 27.73 8.93
CA VAL A 185 26.15 26.64 9.13
C VAL A 185 26.40 25.88 7.86
N PHE A 186 25.35 25.59 7.10
CA PHE A 186 25.38 24.79 5.89
C PHE A 186 25.81 25.59 4.64
N ARG A 187 25.81 26.93 4.72
CA ARG A 187 26.28 27.82 3.63
C ARG A 187 27.80 28.02 3.60
N LYS A 188 28.52 27.61 4.69
CA LYS A 188 29.98 27.73 4.72
C LYS A 188 30.60 26.73 3.75
N SER A 189 31.60 27.17 2.97
CA SER A 189 32.26 26.35 1.95
C SER A 189 32.79 25.02 2.49
N TRP A 190 33.39 25.03 3.68
CA TRP A 190 33.88 23.81 4.30
C TRP A 190 32.76 22.84 4.72
N THR A 191 31.62 23.37 5.16
CA THR A 191 30.45 22.56 5.48
C THR A 191 29.88 21.93 4.22
N MET A 192 29.75 22.69 3.13
CA MET A 192 29.33 22.15 1.83
C MET A 192 30.29 21.08 1.32
N ALA A 193 31.61 21.31 1.42
CA ALA A 193 32.59 20.31 1.04
C ALA A 193 32.44 19.02 1.87
N LEU A 194 32.23 19.14 3.18
CA LEU A 194 31.98 18.00 4.08
C LEU A 194 30.67 17.26 3.69
N LEU A 195 29.60 17.99 3.40
CA LEU A 195 28.30 17.40 2.99
C LEU A 195 28.45 16.63 1.67
N VAL A 196 29.13 17.20 0.68
CA VAL A 196 29.43 16.53 -0.59
C VAL A 196 30.29 15.29 -0.37
N PHE A 197 31.33 15.40 0.44
CA PHE A 197 32.18 14.26 0.79
C PHE A 197 31.38 13.13 1.47
N LEU A 198 30.51 13.46 2.44
CA LEU A 198 29.66 12.47 3.11
C LEU A 198 28.68 11.84 2.13
N ALA A 199 28.06 12.61 1.22
CA ALA A 199 27.14 12.08 0.22
C ALA A 199 27.85 11.13 -0.75
N VAL A 200 29.03 11.52 -1.26
CA VAL A 200 29.82 10.69 -2.18
C VAL A 200 30.32 9.43 -1.48
N SER A 201 30.78 9.54 -0.23
CA SER A 201 31.22 8.40 0.56
C SER A 201 30.08 7.41 0.81
N ASN A 202 28.88 7.90 1.16
CA ASN A 202 27.70 7.05 1.34
C ASN A 202 27.32 6.34 0.03
N LEU A 203 27.36 7.02 -1.11
CA LEU A 203 27.09 6.41 -2.42
C LEU A 203 28.14 5.35 -2.77
N GLY A 204 29.43 5.62 -2.47
CA GLY A 204 30.52 4.67 -2.71
C GLY A 204 30.39 3.41 -1.84
N ILE A 205 30.07 3.57 -0.55
CA ILE A 205 29.81 2.47 0.37
C ILE A 205 28.60 1.67 -0.10
N TYR A 206 27.54 2.35 -0.54
CA TYR A 206 26.35 1.72 -1.12
C TYR A 206 26.72 0.82 -2.30
N GLN A 207 27.43 1.37 -3.24
CA GLN A 207 27.79 0.65 -4.46
C GLN A 207 28.69 -0.55 -4.16
N TYR A 208 29.68 -0.37 -3.29
CA TYR A 208 30.57 -1.43 -2.84
C TYR A 208 29.81 -2.58 -2.17
N GLN A 209 28.94 -2.28 -1.22
CA GLN A 209 28.13 -3.29 -0.52
C GLN A 209 27.12 -3.98 -1.43
N SER A 210 26.51 -3.26 -2.36
CA SER A 210 25.60 -3.83 -3.35
C SER A 210 26.31 -4.85 -4.25
N ILE A 211 27.54 -4.55 -4.67
CA ILE A 211 28.38 -5.47 -5.45
C ILE A 211 28.74 -6.71 -4.60
N GLN A 212 29.17 -6.51 -3.36
CA GLN A 212 29.56 -7.61 -2.48
C GLN A 212 28.41 -8.52 -2.07
N SER A 213 27.20 -7.96 -1.88
CA SER A 213 26.04 -8.73 -1.42
C SER A 213 25.45 -9.65 -2.50
N GLN A 214 25.94 -9.58 -3.74
CA GLN A 214 25.36 -10.29 -4.91
C GLN A 214 23.83 -10.09 -5.02
N GLN A 215 23.32 -9.05 -4.45
CA GLN A 215 21.91 -8.67 -4.64
C GLN A 215 21.72 -8.28 -6.11
N GLY A 216 20.96 -9.06 -6.83
CA GLY A 216 20.79 -8.93 -8.28
C GLY A 216 21.38 -10.08 -9.08
N ARG A 217 21.74 -11.19 -8.42
CA ARG A 217 22.03 -12.44 -9.13
C ARG A 217 20.84 -12.79 -10.03
N LEU A 218 21.09 -12.84 -11.32
CA LEU A 218 20.09 -13.34 -12.27
C LEU A 218 19.81 -14.80 -11.95
N LEU A 219 18.56 -15.10 -11.65
CA LEU A 219 18.10 -16.48 -11.48
C LEU A 219 18.12 -17.18 -12.83
N THR A 220 18.59 -18.41 -12.87
CA THR A 220 18.38 -19.28 -14.02
C THR A 220 16.91 -19.65 -14.13
N LYS A 221 16.45 -20.07 -15.31
CA LYS A 221 15.08 -20.52 -15.51
C LYS A 221 14.69 -21.63 -14.53
N ALA A 222 15.60 -22.58 -14.27
CA ALA A 222 15.38 -23.67 -13.34
C ALA A 222 15.21 -23.19 -11.89
N GLU A 223 16.00 -22.19 -11.46
CA GLU A 223 15.86 -21.57 -10.13
C GLU A 223 14.57 -20.75 -10.02
N TYR A 224 14.15 -20.06 -11.08
CA TYR A 224 12.89 -19.31 -11.13
C TYR A 224 11.67 -20.22 -11.08
N GLU A 225 11.72 -21.39 -11.71
CA GLU A 225 10.64 -22.38 -11.73
C GLU A 225 10.55 -23.19 -10.43
N GLN A 226 11.54 -23.10 -9.54
CA GLN A 226 11.45 -23.72 -8.22
C GLN A 226 10.51 -22.92 -7.31
N PRO A 227 9.59 -23.60 -6.59
CA PRO A 227 8.69 -22.90 -5.66
C PRO A 227 9.49 -22.30 -4.52
N ALA A 228 9.62 -20.96 -4.51
CA ALA A 228 10.13 -20.26 -3.35
C ALA A 228 9.02 -20.10 -2.27
N PRO A 229 9.38 -20.13 -0.98
CA PRO A 229 8.40 -20.10 0.10
C PRO A 229 7.62 -18.77 0.22
N PHE A 230 7.89 -17.76 -0.62
CA PHE A 230 7.35 -16.41 -0.46
C PHE A 230 6.77 -15.81 -1.74
N TYR A 231 6.09 -16.59 -2.56
CA TYR A 231 5.52 -16.09 -3.83
C TYR A 231 4.32 -15.14 -3.67
N ILE A 232 3.64 -15.15 -2.53
CA ILE A 232 2.44 -14.33 -2.29
C ILE A 232 2.63 -13.52 -1.00
N GLY A 233 3.40 -12.43 -1.06
CA GLY A 233 3.70 -11.60 0.09
C GLY A 233 4.45 -12.33 1.21
N ALA A 234 5.17 -11.61 2.05
CA ALA A 234 6.00 -12.22 3.10
C ALA A 234 5.17 -12.94 4.19
N GLY A 235 3.93 -12.51 4.42
CA GLY A 235 3.01 -13.08 5.40
C GLY A 235 1.74 -13.66 4.80
N HIS A 236 1.69 -13.77 3.48
CA HIS A 236 0.48 -14.21 2.79
C HIS A 236 -0.74 -13.32 3.09
N GLU A 237 -0.50 -12.02 3.32
CA GLU A 237 -1.43 -11.05 3.91
C GLU A 237 -2.75 -10.97 3.17
N TYR A 238 -2.71 -11.14 1.84
CA TYR A 238 -3.88 -11.00 0.98
C TYR A 238 -4.61 -12.31 0.72
N LEU A 239 -4.19 -13.42 1.32
CA LEU A 239 -4.93 -14.67 1.25
C LEU A 239 -6.11 -14.66 2.22
N PRO A 240 -7.24 -15.28 1.85
CA PRO A 240 -8.28 -15.63 2.81
C PRO A 240 -7.71 -16.39 3.99
N ASP A 241 -8.19 -16.13 5.20
CA ASP A 241 -7.67 -16.71 6.44
C ASP A 241 -7.76 -18.25 6.47
N GLU A 242 -8.81 -18.77 5.86
CA GLU A 242 -9.10 -20.21 5.76
C GLU A 242 -8.05 -20.98 4.93
N ILE A 243 -7.22 -20.31 4.11
CA ILE A 243 -6.28 -20.99 3.22
C ILE A 243 -5.05 -21.50 3.97
N ASN A 244 -4.80 -22.79 3.87
CA ASN A 244 -3.52 -23.38 4.23
C ASN A 244 -2.53 -23.24 3.06
N TYR A 245 -1.68 -22.22 3.12
CA TYR A 245 -0.71 -21.92 2.06
C TYR A 245 0.32 -23.03 1.86
N GLN A 246 0.72 -23.72 2.93
CA GLN A 246 1.70 -24.82 2.83
C GLN A 246 1.14 -26.01 2.04
N GLU A 247 -0.13 -26.29 2.16
CA GLU A 247 -0.80 -27.32 1.33
C GLU A 247 -0.92 -26.87 -0.11
N LEU A 248 -1.19 -25.57 -0.34
CA LEU A 248 -1.23 -25.02 -1.69
C LEU A 248 0.11 -25.17 -2.42
N LEU A 249 1.23 -25.00 -1.73
CA LEU A 249 2.58 -25.12 -2.32
C LEU A 249 2.96 -26.55 -2.67
N LYS A 250 2.46 -27.54 -1.96
CA LYS A 250 2.78 -28.95 -2.20
C LYS A 250 2.20 -29.48 -3.52
N GLN A 251 1.19 -28.83 -4.06
CA GLN A 251 0.51 -29.26 -5.27
C GLN A 251 1.05 -28.51 -6.50
N LYS A 252 1.85 -29.18 -7.35
CA LYS A 252 2.37 -28.58 -8.59
C LYS A 252 1.29 -28.27 -9.63
N LYS A 253 0.23 -29.08 -9.70
CA LYS A 253 -0.99 -28.84 -10.48
C LYS A 253 -2.17 -29.11 -9.57
N ARG A 254 -3.08 -28.16 -9.49
CA ARG A 254 -4.32 -28.32 -8.72
C ARG A 254 -5.39 -28.84 -9.66
N PRO A 255 -5.85 -30.09 -9.49
CA PRO A 255 -7.03 -30.57 -10.17
C PRO A 255 -8.27 -29.82 -9.65
N LEU A 256 -9.37 -29.94 -10.38
CA LEU A 256 -10.68 -29.66 -9.84
C LEU A 256 -10.95 -30.64 -8.71
N ASP A 257 -11.46 -30.15 -7.58
CA ASP A 257 -11.84 -31.00 -6.45
C ASP A 257 -13.35 -31.25 -6.48
N TYR A 258 -13.73 -32.51 -6.64
CA TYR A 258 -15.11 -32.97 -6.74
C TYR A 258 -15.23 -34.46 -6.41
N SER A 259 -16.43 -34.92 -6.05
CA SER A 259 -16.72 -36.35 -5.88
C SER A 259 -17.05 -37.00 -7.21
N ALA A 260 -16.27 -37.97 -7.64
CA ALA A 260 -16.50 -38.74 -8.89
C ALA A 260 -17.81 -39.54 -8.85
N GLU A 261 -18.33 -39.84 -7.66
CA GLU A 261 -19.63 -40.49 -7.49
C GLU A 261 -20.83 -39.57 -7.75
N GLN A 262 -20.59 -38.24 -7.70
CA GLN A 262 -21.63 -37.21 -7.84
C GLN A 262 -21.59 -36.53 -9.18
N VAL A 263 -20.42 -36.38 -9.80
CA VAL A 263 -20.27 -35.67 -11.06
C VAL A 263 -19.10 -36.25 -11.87
N THR A 264 -19.33 -36.41 -13.16
CA THR A 264 -18.30 -36.70 -14.14
C THR A 264 -17.89 -35.40 -14.80
N ILE A 265 -16.58 -35.10 -14.83
CA ILE A 265 -16.02 -33.91 -15.46
C ILE A 265 -15.09 -34.34 -16.59
N THR A 266 -15.26 -33.70 -17.75
CA THR A 266 -14.46 -33.96 -18.96
C THR A 266 -14.06 -32.65 -19.64
N ASN A 267 -13.16 -32.71 -20.63
CA ASN A 267 -12.73 -31.56 -21.44
C ASN A 267 -12.24 -30.37 -20.65
N VAL A 268 -11.51 -30.61 -19.54
CA VAL A 268 -11.00 -29.56 -18.67
C VAL A 268 -9.94 -28.74 -19.40
N ARG A 269 -10.15 -27.43 -19.48
CA ARG A 269 -9.19 -26.45 -20.02
C ARG A 269 -8.94 -25.37 -18.97
N MET A 270 -7.66 -25.07 -18.70
CA MET A 270 -7.25 -24.08 -17.69
C MET A 270 -6.26 -23.07 -18.29
N PRO A 271 -6.69 -22.22 -19.24
CA PRO A 271 -5.85 -21.10 -19.67
C PRO A 271 -5.74 -20.08 -18.53
N TYR A 272 -4.74 -19.19 -18.61
CA TYR A 272 -4.51 -18.18 -17.57
C TYR A 272 -5.80 -17.40 -17.20
N GLY A 273 -6.17 -17.45 -15.91
CA GLY A 273 -7.31 -16.72 -15.35
C GLY A 273 -8.70 -17.24 -15.75
N LYS A 274 -8.79 -18.39 -16.41
CA LYS A 274 -10.06 -19.01 -16.82
C LYS A 274 -10.03 -20.51 -16.58
N ILE A 275 -11.21 -21.08 -16.37
CA ILE A 275 -11.40 -22.54 -16.31
C ILE A 275 -12.66 -22.86 -17.10
N SER A 276 -12.60 -23.87 -17.98
CA SER A 276 -13.79 -24.41 -18.61
C SER A 276 -13.76 -25.94 -18.58
N PHE A 277 -14.92 -26.56 -18.48
CA PHE A 277 -15.09 -27.99 -18.49
C PHE A 277 -16.51 -28.41 -18.82
N ASP A 278 -16.67 -29.63 -19.31
CA ASP A 278 -17.98 -30.28 -19.46
C ASP A 278 -18.28 -31.11 -18.22
N TYR A 279 -19.55 -31.17 -17.82
CA TYR A 279 -19.98 -31.89 -16.63
C TYR A 279 -21.26 -32.66 -16.84
N GLN A 280 -21.38 -33.76 -16.09
CA GLN A 280 -22.60 -34.56 -15.96
C GLN A 280 -22.78 -34.94 -14.48
N VAL A 281 -23.81 -34.38 -13.84
CA VAL A 281 -24.17 -34.68 -12.45
C VAL A 281 -25.00 -35.97 -12.41
N VAL A 282 -24.59 -36.91 -11.58
CA VAL A 282 -25.25 -38.22 -11.41
C VAL A 282 -26.39 -38.16 -10.40
N LYS A 283 -26.24 -37.32 -9.36
CA LYS A 283 -27.24 -37.09 -8.29
C LYS A 283 -27.96 -35.75 -8.54
N GLN A 284 -28.76 -35.28 -7.58
CA GLN A 284 -29.50 -34.02 -7.72
C GLN A 284 -28.57 -32.78 -7.89
N SER A 285 -27.46 -32.76 -7.16
CA SER A 285 -26.47 -31.69 -7.25
C SER A 285 -25.08 -32.19 -6.87
N ALA A 286 -24.05 -31.57 -7.40
CA ALA A 286 -22.67 -31.83 -7.09
C ALA A 286 -21.92 -30.51 -6.86
N LYS A 287 -21.04 -30.49 -5.85
CA LYS A 287 -20.18 -29.35 -5.55
C LYS A 287 -18.82 -29.58 -6.20
N VAL A 288 -18.34 -28.54 -6.88
CA VAL A 288 -17.03 -28.54 -7.56
C VAL A 288 -16.23 -27.35 -7.05
N THR A 289 -15.06 -27.61 -6.49
CA THR A 289 -14.09 -26.59 -6.08
C THR A 289 -13.05 -26.43 -7.18
N VAL A 290 -12.81 -25.17 -7.57
CA VAL A 290 -11.84 -24.83 -8.61
C VAL A 290 -10.55 -24.29 -8.00
N PRO A 291 -9.37 -24.46 -8.67
CA PRO A 291 -8.09 -24.05 -8.10
C PRO A 291 -7.85 -22.52 -8.19
N PHE A 292 -8.88 -21.74 -7.92
CA PHE A 292 -8.79 -20.30 -7.75
C PHE A 292 -8.98 -19.92 -6.28
N ILE A 293 -8.10 -19.08 -5.77
CA ILE A 293 -8.33 -18.42 -4.48
C ILE A 293 -9.61 -17.59 -4.63
N TYR A 294 -10.51 -17.73 -3.66
CA TYR A 294 -11.80 -17.05 -3.73
C TYR A 294 -11.64 -15.54 -3.50
N TYR A 295 -12.08 -14.76 -4.49
CA TYR A 295 -12.32 -13.34 -4.39
C TYR A 295 -13.66 -13.02 -5.05
N LEU A 296 -14.35 -11.98 -4.57
CA LEU A 296 -15.55 -11.50 -5.25
C LEU A 296 -15.22 -11.08 -6.69
N GLY A 297 -16.07 -11.51 -7.61
CA GLY A 297 -15.92 -11.23 -9.04
C GLY A 297 -15.73 -12.48 -9.90
N TYR A 298 -15.36 -13.63 -9.31
CA TYR A 298 -15.40 -14.88 -10.08
C TYR A 298 -16.83 -15.29 -10.37
N GLN A 299 -17.14 -15.53 -11.64
CA GLN A 299 -18.46 -15.94 -12.14
C GLN A 299 -18.32 -17.15 -13.04
N ALA A 300 -19.26 -18.08 -12.87
CA ALA A 300 -19.48 -19.18 -13.79
C ALA A 300 -20.60 -18.82 -14.78
N THR A 301 -20.38 -19.12 -16.04
CA THR A 301 -21.39 -19.17 -17.08
C THR A 301 -21.67 -20.62 -17.37
N ILE A 302 -22.89 -21.08 -17.08
CA ILE A 302 -23.32 -22.48 -17.19
C ILE A 302 -24.27 -22.59 -18.37
N GLN A 303 -23.93 -23.44 -19.34
CA GLN A 303 -24.78 -23.78 -20.47
C GLN A 303 -25.24 -25.22 -20.29
N MET A 304 -26.51 -25.40 -19.91
CA MET A 304 -27.11 -26.72 -19.76
C MET A 304 -27.47 -27.31 -21.11
N LYS A 305 -27.25 -28.63 -21.29
CA LYS A 305 -27.51 -29.31 -22.57
C LYS A 305 -28.96 -29.22 -23.04
N ASN A 306 -29.90 -29.12 -22.08
CA ASN A 306 -31.36 -29.15 -22.37
C ASN A 306 -32.04 -27.78 -22.19
N GLN A 307 -31.29 -26.67 -22.11
CA GLN A 307 -31.84 -25.33 -21.94
C GLN A 307 -31.25 -24.38 -22.97
N THR A 308 -32.14 -23.58 -23.59
CA THR A 308 -31.72 -22.47 -24.42
C THR A 308 -31.30 -21.29 -23.57
N GLY A 309 -29.99 -20.94 -23.62
CA GLY A 309 -29.42 -19.82 -22.88
C GLY A 309 -28.44 -20.24 -21.80
N ALA A 310 -27.49 -19.34 -21.50
CA ALA A 310 -26.47 -19.55 -20.51
C ALA A 310 -26.87 -18.87 -19.18
N LYS A 311 -26.80 -19.59 -18.08
CA LYS A 311 -27.04 -19.07 -16.71
C LYS A 311 -25.74 -18.56 -16.12
N LYS A 312 -25.73 -17.33 -15.61
CA LYS A 312 -24.61 -16.78 -14.86
C LYS A 312 -24.81 -17.01 -13.36
N MET A 313 -23.75 -17.43 -12.68
CA MET A 313 -23.75 -17.70 -11.26
C MET A 313 -22.43 -17.21 -10.64
N SER A 314 -22.52 -16.53 -9.48
CA SER A 314 -21.35 -16.19 -8.68
C SER A 314 -20.84 -17.44 -7.96
N LEU A 315 -19.52 -17.57 -7.83
CA LEU A 315 -18.93 -18.63 -7.04
C LEU A 315 -19.03 -18.33 -5.55
N THR A 316 -18.93 -19.37 -4.74
CA THR A 316 -18.95 -19.32 -3.27
C THR A 316 -17.57 -19.62 -2.72
N ASN A 317 -17.29 -19.19 -1.49
CA ASN A 317 -16.08 -19.55 -0.76
C ASN A 317 -16.21 -20.94 -0.17
N GLN A 318 -15.21 -21.78 -0.38
CA GLN A 318 -15.04 -23.06 0.29
C GLN A 318 -13.60 -23.24 0.74
N GLY A 319 -13.34 -23.03 2.02
CA GLY A 319 -11.98 -23.13 2.58
C GLY A 319 -10.99 -22.18 1.89
N GLY A 320 -11.45 -20.98 1.51
CA GLY A 320 -10.65 -19.99 0.80
C GLY A 320 -10.53 -20.21 -0.72
N LEU A 321 -11.06 -21.29 -1.27
CA LEU A 321 -11.10 -21.57 -2.70
C LEU A 321 -12.49 -21.29 -3.27
N ALA A 322 -12.53 -20.99 -4.58
CA ALA A 322 -13.77 -20.75 -5.28
C ALA A 322 -14.48 -22.07 -5.60
N ALA A 323 -15.79 -22.14 -5.31
CA ALA A 323 -16.60 -23.34 -5.53
C ALA A 323 -17.94 -22.98 -6.18
N LEU A 324 -18.56 -23.97 -6.84
CA LEU A 324 -19.90 -23.87 -7.42
C LEU A 324 -20.66 -25.18 -7.25
N SER A 325 -21.99 -25.08 -7.20
CA SER A 325 -22.88 -26.24 -7.23
C SER A 325 -23.48 -26.41 -8.62
N LEU A 326 -23.38 -27.62 -9.15
CA LEU A 326 -23.84 -27.99 -10.49
C LEU A 326 -25.02 -28.97 -10.39
N SER A 327 -25.90 -28.92 -11.38
CA SER A 327 -27.01 -29.88 -11.55
C SER A 327 -27.17 -30.19 -13.04
N GLY A 328 -27.62 -31.41 -13.36
CA GLY A 328 -27.82 -31.87 -14.73
C GLY A 328 -26.54 -32.06 -15.52
N THR A 329 -26.57 -31.77 -16.81
CA THR A 329 -25.44 -31.93 -17.74
C THR A 329 -25.22 -30.64 -18.53
N GLY A 330 -23.99 -30.23 -18.73
CA GLY A 330 -23.70 -28.99 -19.45
C GLY A 330 -22.21 -28.64 -19.55
N HIS A 331 -21.98 -27.40 -19.91
CA HIS A 331 -20.65 -26.79 -20.01
C HIS A 331 -20.54 -25.61 -19.04
N VAL A 332 -19.38 -25.44 -18.41
CA VAL A 332 -19.07 -24.35 -17.48
C VAL A 332 -17.87 -23.57 -17.98
N ASP A 333 -18.03 -22.25 -18.03
CA ASP A 333 -16.94 -21.28 -18.19
C ASP A 333 -16.82 -20.43 -16.93
N ILE A 334 -15.62 -20.43 -16.29
CA ILE A 334 -15.35 -19.65 -15.10
C ILE A 334 -14.31 -18.58 -15.42
N ARG A 335 -14.61 -17.33 -15.09
CA ARG A 335 -13.70 -16.19 -15.26
C ARG A 335 -13.96 -15.09 -14.24
N TYR A 336 -12.97 -14.26 -14.02
CA TYR A 336 -13.14 -13.05 -13.23
C TYR A 336 -13.94 -12.00 -14.02
N GLN A 337 -14.93 -11.39 -13.40
CA GLN A 337 -15.68 -10.25 -13.92
C GLN A 337 -15.73 -9.14 -12.87
N ARG A 338 -15.57 -7.89 -13.31
CA ARG A 338 -15.68 -6.74 -12.41
C ARG A 338 -17.03 -6.73 -11.69
N THR A 339 -16.99 -6.59 -10.36
CA THR A 339 -18.17 -6.43 -9.52
C THR A 339 -18.90 -5.13 -9.83
N LYS A 340 -20.13 -4.99 -9.34
CA LYS A 340 -20.88 -3.74 -9.45
C LYS A 340 -20.14 -2.59 -8.73
N VAL A 341 -19.57 -2.87 -7.55
CA VAL A 341 -18.82 -1.89 -6.77
C VAL A 341 -17.57 -1.41 -7.50
N GLN A 342 -16.83 -2.32 -8.14
CA GLN A 342 -15.67 -1.96 -8.97
C GLN A 342 -16.04 -1.04 -10.14
N LYS A 343 -17.17 -1.30 -10.80
CA LYS A 343 -17.68 -0.46 -11.89
C LYS A 343 -18.10 0.92 -11.39
N ILE A 344 -18.84 0.97 -10.27
CA ILE A 344 -19.29 2.21 -9.64
C ILE A 344 -18.07 3.04 -9.18
N GLY A 345 -17.10 2.42 -8.51
CA GLY A 345 -15.88 3.10 -8.08
C GLY A 345 -15.11 3.72 -9.25
N THR A 346 -14.98 2.99 -10.36
CA THR A 346 -14.36 3.52 -11.57
C THR A 346 -15.15 4.71 -12.14
N MET A 347 -16.49 4.62 -12.18
CA MET A 347 -17.34 5.69 -12.67
C MET A 347 -17.23 6.95 -11.79
N ILE A 348 -17.24 6.81 -10.46
CA ILE A 348 -17.08 7.92 -9.52
C ILE A 348 -15.73 8.62 -9.77
N THR A 349 -14.66 7.87 -9.90
CA THR A 349 -13.32 8.43 -10.18
C THR A 349 -13.31 9.20 -11.50
N LEU A 350 -13.79 8.61 -12.59
CA LEU A 350 -13.80 9.26 -13.90
C LEU A 350 -14.64 10.54 -13.91
N LEU A 351 -15.84 10.51 -13.32
CA LEU A 351 -16.73 11.68 -13.24
C LEU A 351 -16.13 12.78 -12.37
N SER A 352 -15.49 12.44 -11.26
CA SER A 352 -14.90 13.45 -10.37
C SER A 352 -13.65 14.09 -10.97
N VAL A 353 -12.78 13.32 -11.65
CA VAL A 353 -11.60 13.84 -12.35
C VAL A 353 -12.04 14.72 -13.54
N GLY A 354 -12.99 14.23 -14.35
CA GLY A 354 -13.51 14.97 -15.50
C GLY A 354 -14.23 16.26 -15.06
N GLY A 355 -15.08 16.20 -14.06
CA GLY A 355 -15.77 17.36 -13.51
C GLY A 355 -14.82 18.41 -12.93
N PHE A 356 -13.76 17.98 -12.24
CA PHE A 356 -12.73 18.89 -11.76
C PHE A 356 -11.98 19.55 -12.91
N GLY A 357 -11.55 18.80 -13.93
CA GLY A 357 -10.87 19.32 -15.10
C GLY A 357 -11.74 20.34 -15.86
N PHE A 358 -13.02 20.00 -16.08
CA PHE A 358 -13.98 20.89 -16.75
C PHE A 358 -14.22 22.17 -15.95
N SER A 359 -14.40 22.07 -14.63
CA SER A 359 -14.52 23.26 -13.78
C SER A 359 -13.32 24.20 -13.86
N ARG A 360 -12.10 23.64 -13.87
CA ARG A 360 -10.86 24.43 -14.05
C ARG A 360 -10.78 25.10 -15.41
N PHE A 361 -11.13 24.40 -16.46
CA PHE A 361 -11.20 24.95 -17.82
C PHE A 361 -12.15 26.15 -17.90
N LEU A 362 -13.35 26.02 -17.35
CA LEU A 362 -14.33 27.13 -17.32
C LEU A 362 -13.81 28.36 -16.53
N GLN A 363 -13.14 28.12 -15.40
CA GLN A 363 -12.54 29.20 -14.60
C GLN A 363 -11.42 29.93 -15.36
N GLN A 364 -10.58 29.21 -16.09
CA GLN A 364 -9.52 29.79 -16.92
C GLN A 364 -10.12 30.66 -18.05
N LYS A 365 -11.13 30.11 -18.75
CA LYS A 365 -11.82 30.84 -19.84
C LYS A 365 -12.46 32.14 -19.34
N LYS A 366 -13.07 32.10 -18.12
CA LYS A 366 -13.64 33.31 -17.50
C LYS A 366 -12.57 34.36 -17.14
N LYS A 367 -11.43 33.92 -16.61
CA LYS A 367 -10.29 34.82 -16.31
C LYS A 367 -9.70 35.45 -17.57
N HIS A 368 -9.63 34.72 -18.66
CA HIS A 368 -9.12 35.25 -19.95
C HIS A 368 -10.04 36.34 -20.50
N LYS A 369 -11.36 36.11 -20.51
CA LYS A 369 -12.34 37.14 -20.95
C LYS A 369 -12.31 38.42 -20.11
N ILE A 370 -12.08 38.32 -18.79
CA ILE A 370 -11.99 39.50 -17.92
C ILE A 370 -10.68 40.28 -18.20
N LYS A 371 -9.60 39.61 -18.61
CA LYS A 371 -8.35 40.28 -19.00
C LYS A 371 -8.42 40.98 -20.37
N GLU A 372 -9.21 40.46 -21.29
CA GLU A 372 -9.44 41.06 -22.61
C GLU A 372 -10.37 42.29 -22.57
N GLN A 373 -11.15 42.43 -21.49
CA GLN A 373 -12.06 43.57 -21.28
C GLN A 373 -11.46 44.71 -20.45
N ARG A 374 -10.20 44.58 -19.96
CA ARG A 374 -9.41 45.58 -19.29
C ARG A 374 -8.27 46.08 -20.17
#